data_ef81c9a4b645028b22e6d0f54947d6ba
#
_entry.id   ef81c9a4b645028b22e6d0f54947d6ba
#
_cell.length_a   1.000
_cell.length_b   1.000
_cell.length_c   1.000
_cell.angle_alpha   90.00
_cell.angle_beta   90.00
_cell.angle_gamma   90.00
#
_symmetry.space_group_name_H-M   'P 1'
#
loop_
_entity.id
_entity.type
_entity.pdbx_description
1 polymer ?
#
loop_
_entity_poly.entity_id
_entity_poly.type
_entity_poly.pdbx_seq_one_letter_code
_entity_poly.pdbx_strand_id
1 'polypeptide(L)'
;MKTLDLTKYGITGAVEIVHNPTYEELFVAETDPALEGFERGQETELGAVNVMTGIYTGRSPKDKFIVMDDNSKDTVWWTSDEFKNDNHPCSEATWKAVKDLAISELSNKKLYVMDVFCGANADSRMAIRFIMEVAWQAHFVKNMFINPTAEELENFEPDFVCYNASKAKVENYEELGLNSETAVVFNITSREQVILNTWYGGEMKKGMFSMMNYYLPLAGMASMHCSANTDMNGENTALFFGLSGTGKTTLSTDPKRLLIGDDEHGWDDNGIFNFEGGCYAKVINLDKESEPDIYAAIKRNALLENVTVDANGVCDFADGSVTENTRVSYPINHIEKIVRPVSAAPDAQNVIFLSADAFGVLPPVSVLTPEQAQYYFLSGFTSKLAGTERGITEPTPTFSACFGQAFLELHPTKYAEELVKKMEKVGAKAYLVNTGWNGTGKRISIKDTRGIIDAILDGSILKADTKTIPYFNLAVPTALPGVDTGILDPRDTYADSAEWDAKAKDLASRFEKNFKKYTGNDAGKALVEAGPKA
;
A
#
# COMPACT_ATOMS: atom_id res chain seq x y z
N MET A 1 -33.87 -9.26 -9.18
CA MET A 1 -32.59 -9.74 -8.55
C MET A 1 -32.91 -11.00 -7.75
N LYS A 2 -32.09 -12.05 -7.87
CA LYS A 2 -32.15 -13.19 -6.96
C LYS A 2 -31.84 -12.68 -5.54
N THR A 3 -32.69 -13.03 -4.56
CA THR A 3 -32.37 -12.74 -3.15
C THR A 3 -31.06 -13.44 -2.79
N LEU A 4 -30.07 -12.70 -2.31
CA LEU A 4 -28.79 -13.26 -1.92
C LEU A 4 -28.99 -14.18 -0.71
N ASP A 5 -28.53 -15.43 -0.85
CA ASP A 5 -28.59 -16.43 0.23
C ASP A 5 -27.23 -16.48 0.97
N LEU A 6 -27.24 -16.06 2.25
CA LEU A 6 -26.07 -16.09 3.12
C LEU A 6 -25.96 -17.37 3.97
N THR A 7 -26.95 -18.26 3.90
CA THR A 7 -26.94 -19.50 4.70
C THR A 7 -25.78 -20.41 4.32
N LYS A 8 -25.32 -20.37 3.05
CA LYS A 8 -24.12 -21.09 2.60
C LYS A 8 -22.84 -20.66 3.31
N TYR A 9 -22.84 -19.46 3.91
CA TYR A 9 -21.75 -18.93 4.74
C TYR A 9 -21.99 -19.12 6.25
N GLY A 10 -23.04 -19.84 6.62
CA GLY A 10 -23.44 -20.08 8.01
C GLY A 10 -24.26 -18.94 8.64
N ILE A 11 -24.44 -17.82 7.94
CA ILE A 11 -25.19 -16.66 8.45
C ILE A 11 -26.68 -16.91 8.26
N THR A 12 -27.45 -16.84 9.35
CA THR A 12 -28.91 -17.15 9.38
C THR A 12 -29.69 -15.98 9.94
N GLY A 13 -30.99 -15.95 9.62
CA GLY A 13 -31.95 -15.00 10.23
C GLY A 13 -31.69 -13.54 9.85
N ALA A 14 -30.99 -13.24 8.73
CA ALA A 14 -30.82 -11.87 8.30
C ALA A 14 -32.15 -11.14 8.14
N VAL A 15 -32.29 -10.03 8.86
CA VAL A 15 -33.54 -9.22 8.87
C VAL A 15 -33.70 -8.50 7.52
N GLU A 16 -32.61 -8.01 6.99
CA GLU A 16 -32.51 -7.35 5.70
C GLU A 16 -31.09 -7.54 5.14
N ILE A 17 -30.97 -7.77 3.84
CA ILE A 17 -29.67 -7.81 3.14
C ILE A 17 -29.66 -6.69 2.10
N VAL A 18 -28.82 -5.68 2.34
CA VAL A 18 -28.58 -4.57 1.41
C VAL A 18 -27.39 -4.94 0.53
N HIS A 19 -27.66 -5.36 -0.71
CA HIS A 19 -26.65 -5.89 -1.63
C HIS A 19 -26.23 -4.84 -2.63
N ASN A 20 -24.93 -4.51 -2.65
CA ASN A 20 -24.30 -3.52 -3.53
C ASN A 20 -25.08 -2.19 -3.61
N PRO A 21 -25.38 -1.55 -2.46
CA PRO A 21 -26.12 -0.30 -2.44
C PRO A 21 -25.46 0.80 -3.27
N THR A 22 -26.27 1.71 -3.76
CA THR A 22 -25.80 2.97 -4.39
C THR A 22 -25.18 3.90 -3.35
N TYR A 23 -24.42 4.90 -3.81
CA TYR A 23 -23.87 5.92 -2.91
C TYR A 23 -24.97 6.70 -2.16
N GLU A 24 -26.12 6.93 -2.78
CA GLU A 24 -27.23 7.63 -2.14
C GLU A 24 -27.88 6.78 -1.04
N GLU A 25 -28.09 5.48 -1.29
CA GLU A 25 -28.59 4.56 -0.28
C GLU A 25 -27.61 4.45 0.92
N LEU A 26 -26.31 4.40 0.65
CA LEU A 26 -25.28 4.40 1.69
C LEU A 26 -25.27 5.70 2.49
N PHE A 27 -25.33 6.85 1.81
CA PHE A 27 -25.38 8.15 2.48
C PHE A 27 -26.57 8.24 3.45
N VAL A 28 -27.76 7.86 3.01
CA VAL A 28 -28.97 7.85 3.87
C VAL A 28 -28.79 6.89 5.04
N ALA A 29 -28.22 5.70 4.79
CA ALA A 29 -28.06 4.69 5.82
C ALA A 29 -26.99 5.07 6.87
N GLU A 30 -25.86 5.62 6.46
CA GLU A 30 -24.73 5.95 7.36
C GLU A 30 -24.90 7.27 8.12
N THR A 31 -25.77 8.18 7.63
CA THR A 31 -26.09 9.45 8.30
C THR A 31 -27.44 9.44 9.03
N ASP A 32 -28.11 8.29 9.14
CA ASP A 32 -29.39 8.15 9.83
C ASP A 32 -29.26 8.68 11.27
N PRO A 33 -30.09 9.66 11.68
CA PRO A 33 -30.05 10.20 13.03
C PRO A 33 -30.35 9.18 14.15
N ALA A 34 -30.94 8.05 13.81
CA ALA A 34 -31.23 6.98 14.77
C ALA A 34 -29.99 6.13 15.10
N LEU A 35 -28.90 6.25 14.32
CA LEU A 35 -27.65 5.57 14.61
C LEU A 35 -26.90 6.25 15.76
N GLU A 36 -26.21 5.44 16.56
CA GLU A 36 -25.44 5.88 17.70
C GLU A 36 -23.95 5.46 17.58
N GLY A 37 -23.08 6.16 18.31
CA GLY A 37 -21.67 5.81 18.42
C GLY A 37 -20.95 5.83 17.09
N PHE A 38 -20.12 4.81 16.85
CA PHE A 38 -19.29 4.69 15.65
C PHE A 38 -20.03 4.25 14.38
N GLU A 39 -21.29 3.91 14.49
CA GLU A 39 -22.11 3.61 13.29
C GLU A 39 -22.52 4.86 12.54
N ARG A 40 -22.65 5.98 13.26
CA ARG A 40 -23.18 7.23 12.72
C ARG A 40 -22.09 8.05 12.04
N GLY A 41 -22.27 8.29 10.75
CA GLY A 41 -21.52 9.27 9.98
C GLY A 41 -22.09 10.68 10.11
N GLN A 42 -21.22 11.67 9.97
CA GLN A 42 -21.57 13.08 9.94
C GLN A 42 -21.29 13.67 8.55
N GLU A 43 -22.30 14.27 7.93
CA GLU A 43 -22.08 15.04 6.71
C GLU A 43 -21.23 16.26 7.01
N THR A 44 -20.26 16.55 6.13
CA THR A 44 -19.37 17.69 6.25
C THR A 44 -19.74 18.81 5.28
N GLU A 45 -19.20 20.01 5.50
CA GLU A 45 -19.37 21.17 4.61
C GLU A 45 -18.87 20.89 3.18
N LEU A 46 -17.92 19.95 3.02
CA LEU A 46 -17.38 19.54 1.73
C LEU A 46 -18.27 18.51 1.00
N GLY A 47 -19.36 18.06 1.65
CA GLY A 47 -20.26 17.04 1.12
C GLY A 47 -19.80 15.60 1.31
N ALA A 48 -18.61 15.36 1.85
CA ALA A 48 -18.16 14.05 2.29
C ALA A 48 -18.80 13.66 3.63
N VAL A 49 -18.88 12.38 3.91
CA VAL A 49 -19.26 11.87 5.24
C VAL A 49 -18.00 11.61 6.05
N ASN A 50 -17.98 12.02 7.31
CA ASN A 50 -16.92 11.69 8.26
C ASN A 50 -17.42 10.66 9.27
N VAL A 51 -16.60 9.66 9.56
CA VAL A 51 -16.87 8.59 10.53
C VAL A 51 -15.73 8.45 11.52
N MET A 52 -16.03 7.90 12.69
CA MET A 52 -15.03 7.56 13.71
C MET A 52 -14.84 6.03 13.73
N THR A 53 -13.58 5.60 13.72
CA THR A 53 -13.24 4.16 13.69
C THR A 53 -12.98 3.56 15.08
N GLY A 54 -13.33 4.27 16.14
CA GLY A 54 -13.18 3.82 17.52
C GLY A 54 -11.74 3.86 18.02
N ILE A 55 -11.37 2.88 18.84
CA ILE A 55 -10.04 2.81 19.44
C ILE A 55 -8.93 2.48 18.43
N TYR A 56 -9.29 1.86 17.30
CA TYR A 56 -8.36 1.55 16.23
C TYR A 56 -8.47 2.59 15.11
N THR A 57 -7.52 3.51 15.08
CA THR A 57 -7.41 4.53 14.03
C THR A 57 -6.39 4.17 12.95
N GLY A 58 -5.93 2.92 12.96
CA GLY A 58 -5.01 2.31 12.03
C GLY A 58 -5.11 0.79 12.11
N ARG A 59 -4.37 0.09 11.23
CA ARG A 59 -4.30 -1.38 11.25
C ARG A 59 -3.64 -1.87 12.55
N SER A 60 -3.95 -3.11 12.90
CA SER A 60 -3.33 -3.81 14.02
C SER A 60 -2.49 -5.01 13.53
N PRO A 61 -1.25 -4.81 13.07
CA PRO A 61 -0.42 -5.89 12.54
C PRO A 61 -0.16 -7.03 13.52
N LYS A 62 -0.09 -6.71 14.82
CA LYS A 62 0.09 -7.70 15.88
C LYS A 62 -1.10 -8.67 16.04
N ASP A 63 -2.29 -8.26 15.56
CA ASP A 63 -3.51 -9.06 15.64
C ASP A 63 -3.85 -9.74 14.31
N LYS A 64 -2.92 -9.68 13.34
CA LYS A 64 -2.99 -10.40 12.07
C LYS A 64 -2.50 -11.83 12.25
N PHE A 65 -3.32 -12.80 11.84
CA PHE A 65 -3.00 -14.22 11.87
C PHE A 65 -3.35 -14.90 10.55
N ILE A 66 -2.61 -15.94 10.23
CA ILE A 66 -2.86 -16.80 9.06
C ILE A 66 -2.97 -18.23 9.54
N VAL A 67 -3.96 -18.96 9.06
CA VAL A 67 -4.13 -20.38 9.38
C VAL A 67 -2.94 -21.15 8.83
N MET A 68 -2.25 -21.88 9.71
CA MET A 68 -1.18 -22.78 9.32
C MET A 68 -1.77 -24.17 9.07
N ASP A 69 -1.92 -24.53 7.82
CA ASP A 69 -2.40 -25.84 7.36
C ASP A 69 -1.42 -26.49 6.38
N ASP A 70 -1.80 -27.61 5.78
CA ASP A 70 -0.93 -28.34 4.86
C ASP A 70 -0.56 -27.56 3.59
N ASN A 71 -1.36 -26.57 3.17
CA ASN A 71 -1.07 -25.75 2.01
C ASN A 71 -0.22 -24.50 2.36
N SER A 72 -0.53 -23.87 3.49
CA SER A 72 0.11 -22.60 3.87
C SER A 72 1.45 -22.78 4.57
N LYS A 73 1.66 -23.89 5.29
CA LYS A 73 2.85 -24.13 6.12
C LYS A 73 4.18 -23.99 5.37
N ASP A 74 4.22 -24.41 4.11
CA ASP A 74 5.45 -24.43 3.28
C ASP A 74 5.54 -23.25 2.32
N THR A 75 4.49 -22.41 2.21
CA THR A 75 4.44 -21.31 1.25
C THR A 75 4.52 -19.94 1.92
N VAL A 76 3.91 -19.78 3.08
CA VAL A 76 3.89 -18.50 3.80
C VAL A 76 5.24 -18.20 4.43
N TRP A 77 5.66 -16.96 4.33
CA TRP A 77 6.84 -16.43 5.03
C TRP A 77 6.48 -16.12 6.49
N TRP A 78 6.55 -17.15 7.33
CA TRP A 78 6.16 -17.05 8.73
C TRP A 78 7.09 -16.19 9.56
N THR A 79 6.54 -15.48 10.55
CA THR A 79 7.34 -14.80 11.56
C THR A 79 8.16 -15.82 12.36
N SER A 80 9.41 -15.45 12.67
CA SER A 80 10.32 -16.28 13.48
C SER A 80 11.15 -15.41 14.40
N ASP A 81 11.92 -16.03 15.28
CA ASP A 81 12.84 -15.29 16.15
C ASP A 81 13.97 -14.63 15.37
N GLU A 82 14.39 -15.23 14.25
CA GLU A 82 15.41 -14.70 13.37
C GLU A 82 14.87 -13.56 12.49
N PHE A 83 13.61 -13.69 11.99
CA PHE A 83 12.99 -12.72 11.08
C PHE A 83 11.59 -12.35 11.52
N LYS A 84 11.46 -11.23 12.20
CA LYS A 84 10.15 -10.73 12.61
C LYS A 84 9.40 -10.14 11.43
N ASN A 85 8.16 -10.61 11.24
CA ASN A 85 7.17 -10.06 10.31
C ASN A 85 5.76 -10.21 10.91
N ASP A 86 4.74 -9.81 10.18
CA ASP A 86 3.36 -9.79 10.67
C ASP A 86 2.57 -11.07 10.31
N ASN A 87 3.22 -12.12 9.78
CA ASN A 87 2.57 -13.38 9.43
C ASN A 87 2.58 -14.33 10.62
N HIS A 88 1.71 -14.10 11.59
CA HIS A 88 1.59 -14.94 12.77
C HIS A 88 0.76 -16.19 12.45
N PRO A 89 1.23 -17.38 12.80
CA PRO A 89 0.46 -18.60 12.58
C PRO A 89 -0.66 -18.75 13.61
N CYS A 90 -1.81 -19.30 13.19
CA CYS A 90 -2.83 -19.81 14.08
C CYS A 90 -3.30 -21.19 13.63
N SER A 91 -3.97 -21.93 14.55
CA SER A 91 -4.50 -23.26 14.27
C SER A 91 -5.85 -23.20 13.53
N GLU A 92 -6.23 -24.32 12.88
CA GLU A 92 -7.58 -24.48 12.34
C GLU A 92 -8.67 -24.39 13.41
N ALA A 93 -8.37 -24.82 14.65
CA ALA A 93 -9.30 -24.69 15.77
C ALA A 93 -9.53 -23.22 16.15
N THR A 94 -8.47 -22.40 16.18
CA THR A 94 -8.57 -20.95 16.37
C THR A 94 -9.37 -20.31 15.24
N TRP A 95 -9.08 -20.67 13.99
CA TRP A 95 -9.85 -20.20 12.84
C TRP A 95 -11.35 -20.50 12.98
N LYS A 96 -11.68 -21.75 13.32
CA LYS A 96 -13.07 -22.15 13.51
C LYS A 96 -13.75 -21.29 14.59
N ALA A 97 -13.11 -21.07 15.71
CA ALA A 97 -13.67 -20.29 16.83
C ALA A 97 -13.92 -18.83 16.44
N VAL A 98 -12.98 -18.15 15.77
CA VAL A 98 -13.15 -16.75 15.34
C VAL A 98 -14.18 -16.62 14.23
N LYS A 99 -14.25 -17.60 13.33
CA LYS A 99 -15.26 -17.64 12.27
C LYS A 99 -16.68 -17.87 12.84
N ASP A 100 -16.84 -18.80 13.76
CA ASP A 100 -18.13 -19.06 14.43
C ASP A 100 -18.60 -17.80 15.18
N LEU A 101 -17.69 -17.06 15.83
CA LEU A 101 -18.00 -15.80 16.49
C LEU A 101 -18.46 -14.73 15.48
N ALA A 102 -17.76 -14.57 14.36
CA ALA A 102 -18.14 -13.64 13.31
C ALA A 102 -19.53 -13.99 12.71
N ILE A 103 -19.79 -15.27 12.44
CA ILE A 103 -21.08 -15.76 11.94
C ILE A 103 -22.20 -15.47 12.95
N SER A 104 -21.94 -15.72 14.23
CA SER A 104 -22.91 -15.43 15.30
C SER A 104 -23.23 -13.93 15.37
N GLU A 105 -22.20 -13.07 15.31
CA GLU A 105 -22.38 -11.62 15.32
C GLU A 105 -23.19 -11.12 14.12
N LEU A 106 -22.90 -11.64 12.93
CA LEU A 106 -23.55 -11.22 11.68
C LEU A 106 -24.94 -11.87 11.45
N SER A 107 -25.36 -12.85 12.28
CA SER A 107 -26.69 -13.46 12.17
C SER A 107 -27.78 -12.62 12.85
N ASN A 108 -29.05 -12.76 12.38
CA ASN A 108 -30.24 -12.09 12.92
C ASN A 108 -30.17 -10.55 12.89
N LYS A 109 -29.50 -9.97 11.91
CA LYS A 109 -29.28 -8.53 11.75
C LYS A 109 -29.59 -8.05 10.34
N LYS A 110 -29.68 -6.73 10.18
CA LYS A 110 -29.54 -6.06 8.89
C LYS A 110 -28.05 -6.11 8.48
N LEU A 111 -27.79 -6.54 7.26
CA LEU A 111 -26.43 -6.68 6.72
C LEU A 111 -26.25 -5.90 5.43
N TYR A 112 -25.04 -5.41 5.23
CA TYR A 112 -24.55 -4.86 3.98
C TYR A 112 -23.61 -5.89 3.35
N VAL A 113 -23.88 -6.23 2.09
CA VAL A 113 -23.05 -7.15 1.32
C VAL A 113 -22.53 -6.43 0.09
N MET A 114 -21.22 -6.39 -0.04
CA MET A 114 -20.53 -5.78 -1.17
C MET A 114 -19.83 -6.86 -1.98
N ASP A 115 -20.27 -7.05 -3.21
CA ASP A 115 -19.61 -7.86 -4.23
C ASP A 115 -18.78 -6.93 -5.10
N VAL A 116 -17.45 -7.12 -5.11
CA VAL A 116 -16.50 -6.23 -5.74
C VAL A 116 -15.32 -6.99 -6.32
N PHE A 117 -14.48 -6.31 -7.09
CA PHE A 117 -13.23 -6.87 -7.61
C PHE A 117 -12.02 -6.16 -7.00
N CYS A 118 -10.96 -6.92 -6.74
CA CYS A 118 -9.62 -6.43 -6.47
C CYS A 118 -8.77 -6.70 -7.73
N GLY A 119 -8.44 -5.65 -8.48
CA GLY A 119 -7.74 -5.70 -9.75
C GLY A 119 -8.57 -5.27 -10.95
N ALA A 120 -8.00 -4.36 -11.77
CA ALA A 120 -8.67 -3.81 -12.95
C ALA A 120 -8.67 -4.76 -14.16
N ASN A 121 -7.68 -5.68 -14.25
CA ASN A 121 -7.61 -6.65 -15.35
C ASN A 121 -8.49 -7.87 -15.05
N ALA A 122 -9.43 -8.15 -15.94
CA ALA A 122 -10.42 -9.22 -15.77
C ALA A 122 -9.80 -10.61 -15.58
N ASP A 123 -8.67 -10.89 -16.23
CA ASP A 123 -8.00 -12.19 -16.18
C ASP A 123 -7.18 -12.40 -14.88
N SER A 124 -6.90 -11.32 -14.15
CA SER A 124 -6.00 -11.33 -12.99
C SER A 124 -6.66 -10.83 -11.70
N ARG A 125 -7.91 -10.38 -11.77
CA ARG A 125 -8.67 -9.86 -10.63
C ARG A 125 -9.16 -10.96 -9.71
N MET A 126 -9.39 -10.62 -8.44
CA MET A 126 -10.05 -11.46 -7.46
C MET A 126 -11.46 -10.94 -7.17
N ALA A 127 -12.46 -11.80 -7.30
CA ALA A 127 -13.84 -11.48 -6.92
C ALA A 127 -14.02 -11.66 -5.41
N ILE A 128 -14.50 -10.62 -4.72
CA ILE A 128 -14.57 -10.61 -3.26
C ILE A 128 -16.00 -10.29 -2.81
N ARG A 129 -16.48 -11.03 -1.84
CA ARG A 129 -17.69 -10.73 -1.10
C ARG A 129 -17.35 -10.26 0.30
N PHE A 130 -17.67 -9.01 0.61
CA PHE A 130 -17.60 -8.48 1.97
C PHE A 130 -18.99 -8.56 2.61
N ILE A 131 -19.07 -9.12 3.82
CA ILE A 131 -20.29 -9.20 4.62
C ILE A 131 -20.07 -8.42 5.91
N MET A 132 -20.89 -7.41 6.18
CA MET A 132 -20.73 -6.48 7.30
C MET A 132 -22.07 -5.93 7.80
N GLU A 133 -22.06 -5.40 9.01
CA GLU A 133 -23.25 -4.83 9.65
C GLU A 133 -23.27 -3.29 9.70
N VAL A 134 -22.21 -2.62 9.25
CA VAL A 134 -22.04 -1.16 9.34
C VAL A 134 -22.08 -0.53 7.95
N ALA A 135 -22.99 0.42 7.73
CA ALA A 135 -23.22 1.03 6.43
C ALA A 135 -21.97 1.74 5.86
N TRP A 136 -21.27 2.54 6.66
CA TRP A 136 -20.12 3.27 6.17
C TRP A 136 -18.91 2.35 5.85
N GLN A 137 -18.84 1.15 6.43
CA GLN A 137 -17.84 0.16 6.01
C GLN A 137 -18.12 -0.35 4.60
N ALA A 138 -19.39 -0.48 4.22
CA ALA A 138 -19.78 -0.77 2.84
C ALA A 138 -19.46 0.40 1.90
N HIS A 139 -19.61 1.65 2.37
CA HIS A 139 -19.17 2.83 1.62
C HIS A 139 -17.66 2.83 1.39
N PHE A 140 -16.87 2.50 2.42
CA PHE A 140 -15.41 2.33 2.29
C PHE A 140 -15.06 1.29 1.22
N VAL A 141 -15.70 0.11 1.27
CA VAL A 141 -15.49 -0.95 0.26
C VAL A 141 -15.86 -0.47 -1.14
N LYS A 142 -17.00 0.25 -1.26
CA LYS A 142 -17.44 0.82 -2.54
C LYS A 142 -16.44 1.79 -3.14
N ASN A 143 -15.77 2.59 -2.31
CA ASN A 143 -14.72 3.52 -2.74
C ASN A 143 -13.42 2.79 -3.11
N MET A 144 -13.03 1.79 -2.33
CA MET A 144 -11.68 1.22 -2.42
C MET A 144 -11.54 0.07 -3.40
N PHE A 145 -12.64 -0.60 -3.76
CA PHE A 145 -12.63 -1.73 -4.68
C PHE A 145 -13.32 -1.39 -5.99
N ILE A 146 -13.10 -2.22 -7.00
CA ILE A 146 -13.70 -2.05 -8.32
C ILE A 146 -15.12 -2.61 -8.28
N ASN A 147 -16.10 -1.75 -8.53
CA ASN A 147 -17.50 -2.14 -8.51
C ASN A 147 -17.86 -2.90 -9.80
N PRO A 148 -18.56 -4.03 -9.72
CA PRO A 148 -19.01 -4.78 -10.88
C PRO A 148 -20.05 -3.98 -11.68
N THR A 149 -20.14 -4.26 -12.96
CA THR A 149 -21.27 -3.86 -13.81
C THR A 149 -22.53 -4.63 -13.39
N ALA A 150 -23.68 -4.19 -13.84
CA ALA A 150 -24.96 -4.90 -13.56
C ALA A 150 -24.93 -6.34 -14.08
N GLU A 151 -24.34 -6.57 -15.26
CA GLU A 151 -24.20 -7.90 -15.87
C GLU A 151 -23.25 -8.80 -15.06
N GLU A 152 -22.10 -8.28 -14.62
CA GLU A 152 -21.15 -9.00 -13.77
C GLU A 152 -21.77 -9.36 -12.42
N LEU A 153 -22.61 -8.46 -11.86
CA LEU A 153 -23.28 -8.69 -10.57
C LEU A 153 -24.35 -9.79 -10.64
N GLU A 154 -25.04 -9.95 -11.78
CA GLU A 154 -26.05 -11.01 -11.96
C GLU A 154 -25.45 -12.42 -11.82
N ASN A 155 -24.20 -12.60 -12.24
CA ASN A 155 -23.50 -13.88 -12.24
C ASN A 155 -22.32 -13.90 -11.27
N PHE A 156 -22.31 -13.00 -10.28
CA PHE A 156 -21.17 -12.87 -9.39
C PHE A 156 -21.02 -14.09 -8.47
N GLU A 157 -19.86 -14.72 -8.55
CA GLU A 157 -19.42 -15.74 -7.60
C GLU A 157 -18.09 -15.29 -7.00
N PRO A 158 -17.99 -15.20 -5.66
CA PRO A 158 -16.75 -14.72 -5.03
C PRO A 158 -15.66 -15.79 -5.03
N ASP A 159 -14.44 -15.37 -5.33
CA ASP A 159 -13.22 -16.14 -5.09
C ASP A 159 -12.82 -16.09 -3.62
N PHE A 160 -13.16 -15.00 -2.94
CA PHE A 160 -12.77 -14.73 -1.56
C PHE A 160 -13.94 -14.11 -0.77
N VAL A 161 -14.07 -14.47 0.52
CA VAL A 161 -15.13 -13.94 1.39
C VAL A 161 -14.52 -13.31 2.63
N CYS A 162 -14.92 -12.07 2.95
CA CYS A 162 -14.56 -11.37 4.17
C CYS A 162 -15.77 -11.20 5.10
N TYR A 163 -15.66 -11.72 6.30
CA TYR A 163 -16.61 -11.55 7.40
C TYR A 163 -16.10 -10.41 8.29
N ASN A 164 -16.70 -9.22 8.14
CA ASN A 164 -16.32 -8.07 8.96
C ASN A 164 -17.34 -7.86 10.11
N ALA A 165 -17.03 -8.44 11.26
CA ALA A 165 -17.85 -8.38 12.46
C ALA A 165 -17.22 -7.46 13.51
N SER A 166 -17.12 -6.16 13.19
CA SER A 166 -16.38 -5.14 13.96
C SER A 166 -16.84 -5.01 15.41
N LYS A 167 -18.07 -5.37 15.73
CA LYS A 167 -18.66 -5.24 17.07
C LYS A 167 -18.32 -6.41 17.99
N ALA A 168 -17.97 -7.58 17.41
CA ALA A 168 -17.62 -8.76 18.20
C ALA A 168 -16.22 -8.67 18.78
N LYS A 169 -16.05 -9.20 20.00
CA LYS A 169 -14.76 -9.30 20.69
C LYS A 169 -14.42 -10.74 21.00
N VAL A 170 -13.14 -11.09 20.91
CA VAL A 170 -12.65 -12.41 21.27
C VAL A 170 -12.30 -12.41 22.76
N GLU A 171 -13.28 -12.67 23.64
CA GLU A 171 -13.07 -12.59 25.09
C GLU A 171 -12.04 -13.61 25.61
N ASN A 172 -12.01 -14.80 24.99
CA ASN A 172 -11.09 -15.89 25.35
C ASN A 172 -9.84 -15.95 24.44
N TYR A 173 -9.34 -14.80 23.99
CA TYR A 173 -8.25 -14.72 23.02
C TYR A 173 -6.98 -15.45 23.46
N GLU A 174 -6.63 -15.44 24.76
CA GLU A 174 -5.45 -16.15 25.30
C GLU A 174 -5.54 -17.66 25.09
N GLU A 175 -6.72 -18.26 25.33
CA GLU A 175 -6.96 -19.69 25.10
C GLU A 175 -6.84 -20.08 23.63
N LEU A 176 -7.16 -19.13 22.73
CA LEU A 176 -7.07 -19.32 21.29
C LEU A 176 -5.67 -19.00 20.71
N GLY A 177 -4.73 -18.57 21.55
CA GLY A 177 -3.37 -18.21 21.13
C GLY A 177 -3.33 -16.88 20.35
N LEU A 178 -4.30 -16.01 20.54
CA LEU A 178 -4.34 -14.67 19.93
C LEU A 178 -3.71 -13.63 20.87
N ASN A 179 -3.38 -12.46 20.34
CA ASN A 179 -2.65 -11.42 21.09
C ASN A 179 -3.56 -10.47 21.88
N SER A 180 -4.83 -10.35 21.48
CA SER A 180 -5.81 -9.47 22.12
C SER A 180 -7.24 -9.89 21.78
N GLU A 181 -8.24 -9.16 22.31
CA GLU A 181 -9.66 -9.31 21.93
C GLU A 181 -9.94 -9.00 20.46
N THR A 182 -8.95 -8.43 19.73
CA THR A 182 -9.04 -8.09 18.31
C THR A 182 -8.40 -9.20 17.48
N ALA A 183 -9.02 -9.56 16.38
CA ALA A 183 -8.47 -10.57 15.47
C ALA A 183 -8.74 -10.22 14.01
N VAL A 184 -7.68 -10.29 13.20
CA VAL A 184 -7.73 -10.21 11.74
C VAL A 184 -7.09 -11.50 11.21
N VAL A 185 -7.92 -12.48 10.87
CA VAL A 185 -7.48 -13.83 10.58
C VAL A 185 -7.78 -14.21 9.14
N PHE A 186 -6.79 -14.77 8.46
CA PHE A 186 -6.89 -15.26 7.09
C PHE A 186 -6.81 -16.77 7.04
N ASN A 187 -7.71 -17.39 6.30
CA ASN A 187 -7.58 -18.75 5.86
C ASN A 187 -7.34 -18.76 4.34
N ILE A 188 -6.09 -18.94 3.94
CA ILE A 188 -5.67 -18.89 2.53
C ILE A 188 -6.27 -20.07 1.74
N THR A 189 -6.41 -21.22 2.39
CA THR A 189 -6.91 -22.45 1.75
C THR A 189 -8.40 -22.36 1.47
N SER A 190 -9.21 -21.89 2.43
CA SER A 190 -10.64 -21.67 2.23
C SER A 190 -10.97 -20.34 1.55
N ARG A 191 -9.97 -19.47 1.36
CA ARG A 191 -10.11 -18.13 0.78
C ARG A 191 -11.09 -17.24 1.55
N GLU A 192 -10.82 -17.09 2.83
CA GLU A 192 -11.66 -16.34 3.75
C GLU A 192 -10.86 -15.46 4.69
N GLN A 193 -11.46 -14.33 5.10
CA GLN A 193 -10.96 -13.45 6.14
C GLN A 193 -12.04 -13.20 7.19
N VAL A 194 -11.64 -13.15 8.45
CA VAL A 194 -12.48 -12.71 9.57
C VAL A 194 -11.83 -11.50 10.22
N ILE A 195 -12.62 -10.44 10.44
CA ILE A 195 -12.23 -9.22 11.15
C ILE A 195 -13.12 -9.04 12.36
N LEU A 196 -12.54 -8.96 13.56
CA LEU A 196 -13.22 -8.82 14.84
C LEU A 196 -12.63 -7.65 15.64
N ASN A 197 -13.50 -6.88 16.30
CA ASN A 197 -13.18 -5.81 17.25
C ASN A 197 -12.32 -4.67 16.70
N THR A 198 -12.33 -4.44 15.40
CA THR A 198 -11.76 -3.23 14.79
C THR A 198 -12.71 -2.70 13.74
N TRP A 199 -12.91 -1.36 13.76
CA TRP A 199 -13.79 -0.68 12.81
C TRP A 199 -13.01 -0.08 11.65
N TYR A 200 -11.68 -0.05 11.73
CA TYR A 200 -10.81 0.57 10.75
C TYR A 200 -10.94 -0.09 9.37
N GLY A 201 -11.39 0.69 8.37
CA GLY A 201 -11.63 0.19 7.01
C GLY A 201 -10.39 -0.37 6.32
N GLY A 202 -9.21 0.14 6.67
CA GLY A 202 -7.93 -0.31 6.12
C GLY A 202 -7.60 -1.78 6.35
N GLU A 203 -8.24 -2.48 7.31
CA GLU A 203 -8.06 -3.93 7.48
C GLU A 203 -8.68 -4.71 6.31
N MET A 204 -9.83 -4.28 5.78
CA MET A 204 -10.42 -4.89 4.58
C MET A 204 -9.55 -4.64 3.34
N LYS A 205 -9.12 -3.38 3.15
CA LYS A 205 -8.30 -2.97 2.01
C LYS A 205 -6.98 -3.71 1.98
N LYS A 206 -6.19 -3.59 3.04
CA LYS A 206 -4.85 -4.17 3.12
C LYS A 206 -4.87 -5.69 3.28
N GLY A 207 -5.96 -6.24 3.81
CA GLY A 207 -6.20 -7.67 3.83
C GLY A 207 -6.26 -8.25 2.42
N MET A 208 -7.01 -7.63 1.54
CA MET A 208 -7.09 -8.09 0.14
C MET A 208 -5.80 -7.84 -0.63
N PHE A 209 -5.08 -6.75 -0.35
CA PHE A 209 -3.74 -6.55 -0.88
C PHE A 209 -2.78 -7.68 -0.46
N SER A 210 -2.80 -8.07 0.80
CA SER A 210 -2.01 -9.22 1.29
C SER A 210 -2.39 -10.53 0.55
N MET A 211 -3.67 -10.74 0.27
CA MET A 211 -4.11 -11.92 -0.48
C MET A 211 -3.68 -11.87 -1.95
N MET A 212 -3.75 -10.71 -2.61
CA MET A 212 -3.17 -10.53 -3.95
C MET A 212 -1.66 -10.80 -3.93
N ASN A 213 -0.94 -10.35 -2.90
CA ASN A 213 0.48 -10.64 -2.69
C ASN A 213 0.78 -12.14 -2.46
N TYR A 214 -0.20 -12.93 -2.06
CA TYR A 214 -0.04 -14.37 -1.98
C TYR A 214 -0.32 -15.05 -3.33
N TYR A 215 -1.49 -14.78 -3.93
CA TYR A 215 -1.94 -15.53 -5.10
C TYR A 215 -1.24 -15.11 -6.41
N LEU A 216 -1.01 -13.82 -6.65
CA LEU A 216 -0.47 -13.35 -7.94
C LEU A 216 0.97 -13.80 -8.20
N PRO A 217 1.91 -13.69 -7.25
CA PRO A 217 3.27 -14.16 -7.51
C PRO A 217 3.35 -15.68 -7.73
N LEU A 218 2.51 -16.47 -7.09
CA LEU A 218 2.41 -17.92 -7.32
C LEU A 218 1.86 -18.24 -8.72
N ALA A 219 1.10 -17.33 -9.31
CA ALA A 219 0.61 -17.44 -10.69
C ALA A 219 1.54 -16.76 -11.73
N GLY A 220 2.75 -16.34 -11.32
CA GLY A 220 3.74 -15.72 -12.23
C GLY A 220 3.47 -14.25 -12.57
N MET A 221 2.74 -13.52 -11.73
CA MET A 221 2.45 -12.10 -11.87
C MET A 221 3.14 -11.29 -10.78
N ALA A 222 3.58 -10.07 -11.09
CA ALA A 222 4.10 -9.18 -10.06
C ALA A 222 2.95 -8.51 -9.29
N SER A 223 3.08 -8.46 -7.97
CA SER A 223 2.19 -7.74 -7.06
C SER A 223 3.02 -6.71 -6.30
N MET A 224 2.60 -5.44 -6.29
CA MET A 224 3.48 -4.32 -5.99
C MET A 224 2.80 -3.27 -5.12
N HIS A 225 3.49 -2.85 -4.07
CA HIS A 225 3.14 -1.68 -3.28
C HIS A 225 3.82 -0.44 -3.91
N CYS A 226 3.16 0.16 -4.88
CA CYS A 226 3.70 1.29 -5.65
C CYS A 226 2.58 2.18 -6.18
N SER A 227 2.92 3.44 -6.50
CA SER A 227 2.10 4.28 -7.36
C SER A 227 2.46 4.03 -8.83
N ALA A 228 1.54 4.31 -9.74
CA ALA A 228 1.78 4.16 -11.17
C ALA A 228 1.09 5.25 -11.99
N ASN A 229 1.75 5.70 -13.04
CA ASN A 229 1.22 6.68 -13.98
C ASN A 229 1.70 6.45 -15.41
N THR A 230 1.09 7.15 -16.36
CA THR A 230 1.51 7.18 -17.78
C THR A 230 1.76 8.61 -18.23
N ASP A 231 2.27 8.78 -19.44
CA ASP A 231 2.20 10.07 -20.12
C ASP A 231 0.76 10.45 -20.51
N MET A 232 0.58 11.63 -21.10
CA MET A 232 -0.75 12.12 -21.48
C MET A 232 -1.40 11.35 -22.64
N ASN A 233 -0.66 10.44 -23.30
CA ASN A 233 -1.18 9.54 -24.33
C ASN A 233 -1.58 8.16 -23.78
N GLY A 234 -1.38 7.92 -22.49
CA GLY A 234 -1.60 6.62 -21.86
C GLY A 234 -0.47 5.61 -22.11
N GLU A 235 0.71 6.10 -22.47
CA GLU A 235 1.91 5.32 -22.76
C GLU A 235 3.04 5.66 -21.76
N ASN A 236 4.23 5.11 -21.95
CA ASN A 236 5.40 5.37 -21.10
C ASN A 236 5.08 5.21 -19.61
N THR A 237 4.58 4.05 -19.25
CA THR A 237 4.17 3.69 -17.88
C THR A 237 5.38 3.70 -16.93
N ALA A 238 5.22 4.33 -15.77
CA ALA A 238 6.22 4.40 -14.73
C ALA A 238 5.65 3.92 -13.40
N LEU A 239 6.46 3.16 -12.64
CA LEU A 239 6.17 2.67 -11.29
C LEU A 239 7.03 3.41 -10.28
N PHE A 240 6.42 3.84 -9.18
CA PHE A 240 7.09 4.54 -8.09
C PHE A 240 6.92 3.75 -6.80
N PHE A 241 8.00 3.12 -6.35
CA PHE A 241 8.06 2.48 -5.05
C PHE A 241 8.65 3.44 -4.02
N GLY A 242 8.18 3.38 -2.80
CA GLY A 242 8.72 4.21 -1.73
C GLY A 242 7.90 4.12 -0.47
N LEU A 243 8.55 4.27 0.67
CA LEU A 243 7.90 4.35 1.98
C LEU A 243 7.35 5.76 2.24
N SER A 244 6.62 5.92 3.34
CA SER A 244 6.11 7.23 3.76
C SER A 244 7.23 8.27 3.85
N GLY A 245 6.99 9.48 3.36
CA GLY A 245 7.95 10.59 3.40
C GLY A 245 8.99 10.60 2.28
N THR A 246 9.02 9.60 1.38
CA THR A 246 9.93 9.59 0.23
C THR A 246 9.44 10.41 -0.97
N GLY A 247 8.21 10.90 -0.94
CA GLY A 247 7.62 11.68 -2.03
C GLY A 247 6.85 10.86 -3.07
N LYS A 248 6.52 9.60 -2.78
CA LYS A 248 5.81 8.70 -3.71
C LYS A 248 4.58 9.36 -4.33
N THR A 249 3.64 9.82 -3.53
CA THR A 249 2.42 10.48 -4.00
C THR A 249 2.72 11.76 -4.77
N THR A 250 3.56 12.65 -4.22
CA THR A 250 3.90 13.94 -4.85
C THR A 250 4.56 13.79 -6.21
N LEU A 251 5.40 12.77 -6.39
CA LEU A 251 6.14 12.55 -7.64
C LEU A 251 5.32 11.77 -8.67
N SER A 252 4.41 10.91 -8.24
CA SER A 252 3.54 10.15 -9.14
C SER A 252 2.32 10.96 -9.61
N THR A 253 1.88 11.97 -8.86
CA THR A 253 0.80 12.91 -9.24
C THR A 253 1.37 14.16 -9.92
N ASP A 254 2.02 13.99 -11.06
CA ASP A 254 2.52 15.09 -11.89
C ASP A 254 1.39 15.60 -12.82
N PRO A 255 1.18 16.93 -12.94
CA PRO A 255 0.18 17.46 -13.85
C PRO A 255 0.41 17.13 -15.34
N LYS A 256 1.59 16.64 -15.71
CA LYS A 256 1.94 16.16 -17.06
C LYS A 256 1.68 14.66 -17.25
N ARG A 257 1.14 13.97 -16.26
CA ARG A 257 0.96 12.51 -16.26
C ARG A 257 -0.49 12.15 -15.95
N LEU A 258 -0.90 10.95 -16.35
CA LEU A 258 -2.19 10.35 -16.03
C LEU A 258 -2.01 9.28 -14.96
N LEU A 259 -2.77 9.38 -13.87
CA LEU A 259 -2.72 8.43 -12.75
C LEU A 259 -3.35 7.09 -13.17
N ILE A 260 -2.67 5.97 -12.88
CA ILE A 260 -3.24 4.62 -12.89
C ILE A 260 -3.80 4.32 -11.49
N GLY A 261 -2.99 4.54 -10.46
CA GLY A 261 -3.32 4.41 -9.06
C GLY A 261 -2.19 4.88 -8.15
N ASP A 262 -2.49 5.08 -6.87
CA ASP A 262 -1.57 5.71 -5.93
C ASP A 262 -0.85 4.74 -4.98
N ASP A 263 -1.27 3.44 -4.89
CA ASP A 263 -0.78 2.56 -3.82
C ASP A 263 -0.54 1.09 -4.19
N GLU A 264 -1.44 0.41 -4.91
CA GLU A 264 -1.40 -1.05 -5.10
C GLU A 264 -1.62 -1.44 -6.56
N HIS A 265 -0.66 -2.15 -7.15
CA HIS A 265 -0.70 -2.53 -8.57
C HIS A 265 -0.25 -3.97 -8.80
N GLY A 266 -0.78 -4.55 -9.88
CA GLY A 266 -0.30 -5.79 -10.48
C GLY A 266 0.37 -5.54 -11.83
N TRP A 267 1.20 -6.49 -12.22
CA TRP A 267 1.81 -6.55 -13.55
C TRP A 267 1.65 -7.96 -14.10
N ASP A 268 0.72 -8.10 -15.02
CA ASP A 268 0.47 -9.36 -15.74
C ASP A 268 0.95 -9.29 -17.21
N ASP A 269 0.47 -10.17 -18.05
CA ASP A 269 0.86 -10.17 -19.48
C ASP A 269 0.14 -9.11 -20.31
N ASN A 270 -0.87 -8.44 -19.74
CA ASN A 270 -1.60 -7.34 -20.39
C ASN A 270 -1.07 -5.95 -19.97
N GLY A 271 -0.15 -5.87 -19.02
CA GLY A 271 0.46 -4.64 -18.54
C GLY A 271 0.22 -4.36 -17.05
N ILE A 272 0.25 -3.09 -16.70
CA ILE A 272 0.05 -2.60 -15.33
C ILE A 272 -1.44 -2.38 -15.07
N PHE A 273 -1.90 -2.84 -13.90
CA PHE A 273 -3.27 -2.60 -13.45
C PHE A 273 -3.34 -2.27 -11.97
N ASN A 274 -4.24 -1.36 -11.63
CA ASN A 274 -4.53 -1.00 -10.25
C ASN A 274 -5.39 -2.09 -9.58
N PHE A 275 -5.13 -2.40 -8.33
CA PHE A 275 -5.99 -3.29 -7.55
C PHE A 275 -7.26 -2.60 -7.07
N GLU A 276 -7.22 -1.28 -6.96
CA GLU A 276 -8.21 -0.47 -6.29
C GLU A 276 -9.15 0.25 -7.25
N GLY A 277 -10.36 0.54 -6.78
CA GLY A 277 -11.34 1.39 -7.46
C GLY A 277 -11.26 2.87 -7.10
N GLY A 278 -10.42 3.21 -6.13
CA GLY A 278 -10.26 4.57 -5.62
C GLY A 278 -8.93 4.81 -4.95
N CYS A 279 -8.85 5.90 -4.20
CA CYS A 279 -7.67 6.32 -3.46
C CYS A 279 -7.94 6.42 -1.97
N TYR A 280 -6.92 6.17 -1.14
CA TYR A 280 -6.99 6.23 0.31
C TYR A 280 -5.84 7.08 0.86
N ALA A 281 -6.08 8.37 1.01
CA ALA A 281 -5.07 9.36 1.37
C ALA A 281 -5.09 9.74 2.84
N LYS A 282 -3.92 10.10 3.40
CA LYS A 282 -3.82 10.84 4.65
C LYS A 282 -4.31 12.28 4.45
N VAL A 283 -5.02 12.81 5.45
CA VAL A 283 -5.53 14.19 5.41
C VAL A 283 -5.11 15.03 6.63
N ILE A 284 -4.26 14.50 7.52
CA ILE A 284 -3.66 15.32 8.57
C ILE A 284 -2.81 16.43 7.95
N ASN A 285 -3.04 17.68 8.37
CA ASN A 285 -2.42 18.87 7.81
C ASN A 285 -2.61 19.04 6.29
N LEU A 286 -3.71 18.49 5.74
CA LEU A 286 -4.03 18.65 4.32
C LEU A 286 -4.16 20.13 3.97
N ASP A 287 -3.40 20.56 2.98
CA ASP A 287 -3.37 21.93 2.49
C ASP A 287 -3.80 21.99 1.02
N LYS A 288 -4.73 22.88 0.72
CA LYS A 288 -5.33 23.00 -0.61
C LYS A 288 -4.34 23.42 -1.69
N GLU A 289 -3.29 24.17 -1.34
CA GLU A 289 -2.32 24.67 -2.30
C GLU A 289 -1.24 23.63 -2.61
N SER A 290 -0.84 22.86 -1.60
CA SER A 290 0.20 21.82 -1.75
C SER A 290 -0.34 20.49 -2.29
N GLU A 291 -1.61 20.15 -1.96
CA GLU A 291 -2.25 18.88 -2.35
C GLU A 291 -3.66 19.13 -2.97
N PRO A 292 -3.73 19.91 -4.06
CA PRO A 292 -5.01 20.37 -4.62
C PRO A 292 -5.90 19.23 -5.11
N ASP A 293 -5.34 18.15 -5.64
CA ASP A 293 -6.09 17.00 -6.17
C ASP A 293 -6.80 16.22 -5.05
N ILE A 294 -6.09 15.96 -3.93
CA ILE A 294 -6.67 15.30 -2.76
C ILE A 294 -7.77 16.17 -2.15
N TYR A 295 -7.48 17.48 -1.98
CA TYR A 295 -8.47 18.41 -1.42
C TYR A 295 -9.74 18.49 -2.29
N ALA A 296 -9.60 18.57 -3.61
CA ALA A 296 -10.72 18.61 -4.54
C ALA A 296 -11.50 17.29 -4.64
N ALA A 297 -10.87 16.17 -4.27
CA ALA A 297 -11.52 14.88 -4.21
C ALA A 297 -12.41 14.69 -2.99
N ILE A 298 -12.27 15.52 -1.95
CA ILE A 298 -13.12 15.50 -0.75
C ILE A 298 -14.43 16.21 -1.07
N LYS A 299 -15.40 15.44 -1.54
CA LYS A 299 -16.73 15.91 -1.96
C LYS A 299 -17.74 14.77 -1.77
N ARG A 300 -18.98 14.94 -2.23
CA ARG A 300 -20.00 13.87 -2.21
C ARG A 300 -19.41 12.53 -2.68
N ASN A 301 -19.71 11.44 -1.99
CA ASN A 301 -19.20 10.09 -2.16
C ASN A 301 -17.77 9.84 -1.62
N ALA A 302 -17.07 10.86 -1.11
CA ALA A 302 -15.87 10.63 -0.32
C ALA A 302 -16.24 10.30 1.13
N LEU A 303 -15.42 9.47 1.77
CA LEU A 303 -15.56 9.07 3.17
C LEU A 303 -14.31 9.47 3.95
N LEU A 304 -14.46 10.38 4.91
CA LEU A 304 -13.43 10.78 5.86
C LEU A 304 -13.43 9.86 7.08
N GLU A 305 -12.27 9.57 7.63
CA GLU A 305 -12.10 8.76 8.84
C GLU A 305 -11.32 9.56 9.88
N ASN A 306 -11.90 9.68 11.08
CA ASN A 306 -11.30 10.25 12.29
C ASN A 306 -10.90 11.73 12.17
N VAL A 307 -11.48 12.47 11.24
CA VAL A 307 -11.28 13.93 11.13
C VAL A 307 -12.14 14.61 12.19
N THR A 308 -11.60 15.64 12.85
CA THR A 308 -12.39 16.47 13.76
C THR A 308 -13.29 17.39 12.93
N VAL A 309 -14.60 17.34 13.23
CA VAL A 309 -15.63 18.09 12.52
C VAL A 309 -16.49 18.81 13.55
N ASP A 310 -16.71 20.11 13.36
CA ASP A 310 -17.53 20.92 14.25
C ASP A 310 -19.05 20.71 14.06
N ALA A 311 -19.86 21.39 14.85
CA ALA A 311 -21.32 21.28 14.79
C ALA A 311 -21.93 21.79 13.45
N ASN A 312 -21.17 22.58 12.68
CA ASN A 312 -21.57 23.10 11.37
C ASN A 312 -21.06 22.23 10.21
N GLY A 313 -20.37 21.12 10.51
CA GLY A 313 -19.78 20.24 9.50
C GLY A 313 -18.42 20.71 8.99
N VAL A 314 -17.78 21.69 9.62
CA VAL A 314 -16.47 22.22 9.18
C VAL A 314 -15.37 21.26 9.64
N CYS A 315 -14.54 20.81 8.67
CA CYS A 315 -13.43 19.90 8.92
C CYS A 315 -12.19 20.66 9.42
N ASP A 316 -11.57 20.16 10.50
CA ASP A 316 -10.25 20.60 10.94
C ASP A 316 -9.19 19.54 10.61
N PHE A 317 -8.52 19.70 9.49
CA PHE A 317 -7.45 18.78 9.06
C PHE A 317 -6.14 18.96 9.84
N ALA A 318 -5.98 20.02 10.62
CA ALA A 318 -4.80 20.23 11.45
C ALA A 318 -4.92 19.55 12.83
N ASP A 319 -6.14 19.18 13.22
CA ASP A 319 -6.37 18.55 14.54
C ASP A 319 -6.01 17.07 14.52
N GLY A 320 -4.91 16.72 15.19
CA GLY A 320 -4.47 15.35 15.43
C GLY A 320 -4.90 14.78 16.79
N SER A 321 -5.85 15.40 17.50
CA SER A 321 -6.25 14.99 18.87
C SER A 321 -6.87 13.59 18.92
N VAL A 322 -7.58 13.17 17.88
CA VAL A 322 -8.09 11.80 17.73
C VAL A 322 -6.97 10.87 17.25
N THR A 323 -6.29 11.26 16.17
CA THR A 323 -5.17 10.54 15.58
C THR A 323 -4.46 11.40 14.54
N GLU A 324 -3.15 11.20 14.36
CA GLU A 324 -2.42 11.73 13.20
C GLU A 324 -2.66 10.92 11.91
N ASN A 325 -3.41 9.81 12.01
CA ASN A 325 -3.75 8.95 10.87
C ASN A 325 -5.16 9.22 10.35
N THR A 326 -5.55 10.48 10.26
CA THR A 326 -6.81 10.86 9.61
C THR A 326 -6.74 10.52 8.12
N ARG A 327 -7.85 10.02 7.57
CA ARG A 327 -7.90 9.48 6.20
C ARG A 327 -9.10 9.98 5.42
N VAL A 328 -8.99 9.89 4.10
CA VAL A 328 -10.12 9.96 3.17
C VAL A 328 -10.03 8.84 2.16
N SER A 329 -11.15 8.16 1.88
CA SER A 329 -11.33 7.31 0.72
C SER A 329 -12.26 7.98 -0.29
N TYR A 330 -11.95 7.86 -1.57
CA TYR A 330 -12.78 8.39 -2.66
C TYR A 330 -12.61 7.58 -3.94
N PRO A 331 -13.66 7.52 -4.80
CA PRO A 331 -13.54 6.85 -6.10
C PRO A 331 -12.48 7.50 -6.98
N ILE A 332 -11.76 6.71 -7.79
CA ILE A 332 -10.66 7.22 -8.62
C ILE A 332 -11.10 8.32 -9.61
N ASN A 333 -12.36 8.31 -10.04
CA ASN A 333 -12.90 9.33 -10.93
C ASN A 333 -13.13 10.71 -10.27
N HIS A 334 -12.89 10.85 -8.96
CA HIS A 334 -12.76 12.16 -8.34
C HIS A 334 -11.49 12.88 -8.75
N ILE A 335 -10.48 12.16 -9.24
CA ILE A 335 -9.26 12.70 -9.85
C ILE A 335 -9.52 12.91 -11.35
N GLU A 336 -9.19 14.08 -11.85
CA GLU A 336 -9.44 14.46 -13.24
C GLU A 336 -8.49 13.75 -14.22
N LYS A 337 -7.19 13.72 -13.88
CA LYS A 337 -6.13 13.20 -14.74
C LYS A 337 -5.84 11.72 -14.45
N ILE A 338 -6.69 10.85 -14.97
CA ILE A 338 -6.54 9.39 -14.87
C ILE A 338 -6.46 8.76 -16.24
N VAL A 339 -5.84 7.58 -16.31
CA VAL A 339 -5.72 6.81 -17.57
C VAL A 339 -7.09 6.36 -18.11
N ARG A 340 -7.14 6.12 -19.43
CA ARG A 340 -8.28 5.48 -20.12
C ARG A 340 -7.75 4.34 -20.98
N PRO A 341 -8.20 3.07 -20.80
CA PRO A 341 -9.21 2.61 -19.84
C PRO A 341 -8.79 2.86 -18.39
N VAL A 342 -9.78 3.00 -17.50
CA VAL A 342 -9.55 3.35 -16.10
C VAL A 342 -8.74 2.25 -15.40
N SER A 343 -7.72 2.66 -14.66
CA SER A 343 -6.90 1.79 -13.79
C SER A 343 -6.08 0.71 -14.49
N ALA A 344 -5.87 0.79 -15.82
CA ALA A 344 -5.02 -0.11 -16.58
C ALA A 344 -4.16 0.65 -17.59
N ALA A 345 -2.97 0.15 -17.88
CA ALA A 345 -2.01 0.75 -18.81
C ALA A 345 -1.06 -0.31 -19.37
N PRO A 346 -0.33 0.00 -20.46
CA PRO A 346 0.71 -0.88 -20.98
C PRO A 346 1.80 -1.21 -19.97
N ASP A 347 2.66 -2.18 -20.30
CA ASP A 347 3.83 -2.57 -19.53
C ASP A 347 4.66 -1.38 -19.06
N ALA A 348 5.18 -1.45 -17.85
CA ALA A 348 6.05 -0.40 -17.31
C ALA A 348 7.39 -0.36 -18.06
N GLN A 349 7.83 0.84 -18.39
CA GLN A 349 9.14 1.09 -18.98
C GLN A 349 10.15 1.60 -17.97
N ASN A 350 9.69 2.25 -16.91
CA ASN A 350 10.51 2.83 -15.86
C ASN A 350 10.05 2.37 -14.48
N VAL A 351 10.98 1.82 -13.70
CA VAL A 351 10.75 1.39 -12.32
C VAL A 351 11.63 2.24 -11.41
N ILE A 352 11.00 3.03 -10.53
CA ILE A 352 11.67 4.04 -9.73
C ILE A 352 11.55 3.67 -8.25
N PHE A 353 12.69 3.41 -7.60
CA PHE A 353 12.76 3.18 -6.17
C PHE A 353 13.11 4.50 -5.47
N LEU A 354 12.15 5.06 -4.72
CA LEU A 354 12.33 6.28 -3.96
C LEU A 354 12.87 5.96 -2.56
N SER A 355 13.91 6.66 -2.18
CA SER A 355 14.52 6.60 -0.86
C SER A 355 14.70 8.03 -0.33
N ALA A 356 14.53 8.23 0.97
CA ALA A 356 14.90 9.48 1.63
C ALA A 356 16.07 9.20 2.58
N ASP A 357 17.29 9.31 2.07
CA ASP A 357 18.51 9.13 2.85
C ASP A 357 18.80 10.36 3.72
N ALA A 358 18.79 10.19 5.04
CA ALA A 358 19.12 11.25 5.99
C ALA A 358 20.62 11.30 6.36
N PHE A 359 21.42 10.36 5.84
CA PHE A 359 22.86 10.30 6.12
C PHE A 359 23.70 11.09 5.12
N GLY A 360 23.09 11.49 4.00
CA GLY A 360 23.78 12.25 2.95
C GLY A 360 24.75 11.42 2.11
N VAL A 361 24.52 10.12 1.99
CA VAL A 361 25.41 9.15 1.34
C VAL A 361 24.99 8.82 -0.08
N LEU A 362 23.68 8.53 -0.27
CA LEU A 362 23.17 8.08 -1.56
C LEU A 362 23.13 9.23 -2.57
N PRO A 363 23.50 8.96 -3.84
CA PRO A 363 23.35 9.94 -4.90
C PRO A 363 21.88 10.26 -5.17
N PRO A 364 21.57 11.46 -5.72
CA PRO A 364 20.21 11.82 -6.08
C PRO A 364 19.54 10.85 -7.05
N VAL A 365 20.34 10.21 -7.91
CA VAL A 365 19.87 9.19 -8.84
C VAL A 365 20.98 8.22 -9.25
N SER A 366 20.60 6.97 -9.47
CA SER A 366 21.46 5.93 -10.05
C SER A 366 20.67 5.07 -11.01
N VAL A 367 21.32 4.63 -12.08
CA VAL A 367 20.81 3.60 -12.99
C VAL A 367 21.21 2.23 -12.43
N LEU A 368 20.28 1.33 -12.26
CA LEU A 368 20.50 0.02 -11.64
C LEU A 368 20.65 -1.09 -12.68
N THR A 369 21.55 -2.04 -12.42
CA THR A 369 21.54 -3.34 -13.11
C THR A 369 20.33 -4.17 -12.64
N PRO A 370 19.94 -5.24 -13.35
CA PRO A 370 18.85 -6.12 -12.89
C PRO A 370 19.09 -6.69 -11.49
N GLU A 371 20.32 -7.08 -11.16
CA GLU A 371 20.68 -7.61 -9.84
C GLU A 371 20.64 -6.53 -8.76
N GLN A 372 21.11 -5.32 -9.07
CA GLN A 372 20.99 -4.16 -8.17
C GLN A 372 19.52 -3.79 -7.97
N ALA A 373 18.67 -3.83 -9.00
CA ALA A 373 17.24 -3.58 -8.87
C ALA A 373 16.61 -4.55 -7.86
N GLN A 374 16.92 -5.85 -7.94
CA GLN A 374 16.43 -6.83 -6.96
C GLN A 374 16.96 -6.54 -5.55
N TYR A 375 18.26 -6.24 -5.41
CA TYR A 375 18.88 -5.96 -4.11
C TYR A 375 18.24 -4.76 -3.41
N TYR A 376 18.09 -3.63 -4.12
CA TYR A 376 17.51 -2.41 -3.54
C TYR A 376 16.00 -2.52 -3.35
N PHE A 377 15.30 -3.28 -4.19
CA PHE A 377 13.89 -3.61 -3.98
C PHE A 377 13.68 -4.45 -2.71
N LEU A 378 14.48 -5.51 -2.52
CA LEU A 378 14.47 -6.32 -1.30
C LEU A 378 14.81 -5.49 -0.05
N SER A 379 15.75 -4.58 -0.16
CA SER A 379 16.14 -3.73 0.97
C SER A 379 15.05 -2.75 1.37
N GLY A 380 14.39 -2.08 0.41
CA GLY A 380 13.33 -1.12 0.67
C GLY A 380 13.75 -0.03 1.65
N PHE A 381 14.91 0.61 1.37
CA PHE A 381 15.56 1.53 2.30
C PHE A 381 14.94 2.93 2.29
N THR A 382 14.78 3.50 3.47
CA THR A 382 14.60 4.94 3.72
C THR A 382 15.11 5.29 5.11
N SER A 383 15.11 6.57 5.46
CA SER A 383 15.40 7.03 6.82
C SER A 383 14.14 7.59 7.48
N LYS A 384 13.89 7.20 8.72
CA LYS A 384 12.94 7.89 9.60
C LYS A 384 13.63 9.10 10.19
N LEU A 385 12.97 10.25 10.16
CA LEU A 385 13.51 11.50 10.67
C LEU A 385 13.16 11.69 12.14
N ALA A 386 13.99 12.44 12.87
CA ALA A 386 13.67 12.90 14.21
C ALA A 386 12.34 13.67 14.20
N GLY A 387 11.45 13.32 15.11
CA GLY A 387 10.14 13.98 15.26
C GLY A 387 9.05 13.54 14.27
N THR A 388 9.34 12.65 13.32
CA THR A 388 8.32 12.15 12.35
C THR A 388 7.49 10.98 12.88
N GLU A 389 8.02 10.27 13.89
CA GLU A 389 7.32 9.21 14.62
C GLU A 389 7.65 9.32 16.12
N ARG A 390 6.72 8.89 16.96
CA ARG A 390 6.90 8.93 18.41
C ARG A 390 8.11 8.07 18.84
N GLY A 391 9.09 8.71 19.48
CA GLY A 391 10.31 8.04 19.97
C GLY A 391 11.51 8.09 19.02
N ILE A 392 11.39 8.68 17.83
CA ILE A 392 12.50 8.91 16.91
C ILE A 392 13.14 10.27 17.23
N THR A 393 14.32 10.24 17.85
CA THR A 393 15.09 11.44 18.23
C THR A 393 16.26 11.76 17.30
N GLU A 394 16.69 10.77 16.51
CA GLU A 394 17.76 10.88 15.51
C GLU A 394 17.36 10.17 14.21
N PRO A 395 17.96 10.55 13.06
CA PRO A 395 17.74 9.84 11.82
C PRO A 395 18.07 8.35 11.96
N THR A 396 17.10 7.50 11.67
CA THR A 396 17.23 6.05 11.81
C THR A 396 16.97 5.36 10.47
N PRO A 397 17.88 4.48 10.00
CA PRO A 397 17.67 3.72 8.79
C PRO A 397 16.49 2.75 8.99
N THR A 398 15.64 2.68 7.99
CA THR A 398 14.50 1.78 7.97
C THR A 398 14.56 0.94 6.70
N PHE A 399 14.38 -0.36 6.85
CA PHE A 399 14.34 -1.32 5.77
C PHE A 399 12.99 -2.05 5.79
N SER A 400 12.27 -1.96 4.69
CA SER A 400 10.99 -2.64 4.50
C SER A 400 11.01 -3.42 3.20
N ALA A 401 11.08 -4.74 3.29
CA ALA A 401 11.18 -5.61 2.12
C ALA A 401 10.17 -5.23 1.04
N CYS A 402 10.63 -5.06 -0.18
CA CYS A 402 9.80 -4.72 -1.35
C CYS A 402 8.95 -3.45 -1.14
N PHE A 403 9.39 -2.53 -0.26
CA PHE A 403 8.65 -1.32 0.16
C PHE A 403 7.27 -1.59 0.78
N GLY A 404 7.02 -2.83 1.22
CA GLY A 404 5.70 -3.24 1.74
C GLY A 404 5.75 -4.49 2.62
N GLN A 405 6.79 -4.66 3.44
CA GLN A 405 7.02 -5.88 4.23
C GLN A 405 5.80 -6.36 5.02
N ALA A 406 5.01 -5.44 5.57
CA ALA A 406 3.81 -5.76 6.37
C ALA A 406 2.72 -6.51 5.58
N PHE A 407 2.80 -6.52 4.24
CA PHE A 407 1.80 -7.10 3.35
C PHE A 407 2.32 -8.31 2.56
N LEU A 408 3.56 -8.74 2.80
CA LEU A 408 4.16 -9.84 2.08
C LEU A 408 3.84 -11.17 2.77
N GLU A 409 3.13 -12.03 2.06
CA GLU A 409 2.77 -13.37 2.55
C GLU A 409 3.81 -14.44 2.14
N LEU A 410 4.53 -14.20 1.04
CA LEU A 410 5.58 -15.08 0.54
C LEU A 410 6.96 -14.53 0.91
N HIS A 411 8.01 -15.37 0.78
CA HIS A 411 9.37 -14.89 0.96
C HIS A 411 9.68 -13.73 0.00
N PRO A 412 10.29 -12.63 0.47
CA PRO A 412 10.47 -11.41 -0.34
C PRO A 412 11.17 -11.60 -1.68
N THR A 413 12.09 -12.59 -1.80
CA THR A 413 12.76 -12.92 -3.07
C THR A 413 11.78 -13.30 -4.18
N LYS A 414 10.62 -13.87 -3.85
CA LYS A 414 9.59 -14.20 -4.85
C LYS A 414 9.04 -12.96 -5.55
N TYR A 415 8.82 -11.87 -4.82
CA TYR A 415 8.36 -10.60 -5.39
C TYR A 415 9.43 -9.95 -6.26
N ALA A 416 10.69 -9.98 -5.83
CA ALA A 416 11.81 -9.46 -6.59
C ALA A 416 12.01 -10.23 -7.90
N GLU A 417 11.91 -11.55 -7.87
CA GLU A 417 11.99 -12.40 -9.06
C GLU A 417 10.89 -12.06 -10.09
N GLU A 418 9.64 -11.97 -9.65
CA GLU A 418 8.51 -11.69 -10.56
C GLU A 418 8.61 -10.28 -11.15
N LEU A 419 9.01 -9.27 -10.36
CA LEU A 419 9.23 -7.91 -10.87
C LEU A 419 10.30 -7.89 -11.96
N VAL A 420 11.46 -8.50 -11.71
CA VAL A 420 12.58 -8.47 -12.66
C VAL A 420 12.28 -9.30 -13.90
N LYS A 421 11.59 -10.42 -13.80
CA LYS A 421 11.12 -11.17 -14.98
C LYS A 421 10.25 -10.31 -15.91
N LYS A 422 9.32 -9.53 -15.34
CA LYS A 422 8.48 -8.61 -16.12
C LYS A 422 9.33 -7.50 -16.74
N MET A 423 10.25 -6.91 -15.98
CA MET A 423 11.15 -5.86 -16.48
C MET A 423 12.02 -6.36 -17.64
N GLU A 424 12.63 -7.52 -17.51
CA GLU A 424 13.49 -8.12 -18.55
C GLU A 424 12.70 -8.42 -19.83
N LYS A 425 11.47 -8.96 -19.69
CA LYS A 425 10.60 -9.27 -20.83
C LYS A 425 10.36 -8.06 -21.73
N VAL A 426 10.24 -6.86 -21.17
CA VAL A 426 9.90 -5.63 -21.90
C VAL A 426 11.07 -4.65 -22.01
N GLY A 427 12.23 -4.97 -21.44
CA GLY A 427 13.40 -4.09 -21.43
C GLY A 427 13.29 -2.87 -20.51
N ALA A 428 12.42 -2.92 -19.51
CA ALA A 428 12.23 -1.85 -18.52
C ALA A 428 13.52 -1.57 -17.74
N LYS A 429 13.71 -0.31 -17.32
CA LYS A 429 14.87 0.14 -16.57
C LYS A 429 14.50 0.48 -15.13
N ALA A 430 15.42 0.22 -14.21
CA ALA A 430 15.26 0.55 -12.80
C ALA A 430 16.23 1.66 -12.37
N TYR A 431 15.74 2.49 -11.46
CA TYR A 431 16.48 3.65 -10.92
C TYR A 431 16.28 3.71 -9.41
N LEU A 432 17.38 4.06 -8.71
CA LEU A 432 17.32 4.46 -7.31
C LEU A 432 17.34 5.99 -7.25
N VAL A 433 16.30 6.60 -6.69
CA VAL A 433 16.18 8.05 -6.57
C VAL A 433 16.15 8.43 -5.10
N ASN A 434 17.13 9.24 -4.68
CA ASN A 434 17.21 9.76 -3.33
C ASN A 434 16.56 11.15 -3.25
N THR A 435 15.45 11.24 -2.50
CA THR A 435 14.74 12.49 -2.18
C THR A 435 15.11 13.06 -0.83
N GLY A 436 16.12 12.51 -0.18
CA GLY A 436 16.59 12.86 1.16
C GLY A 436 17.58 14.01 1.17
N TRP A 437 18.63 13.86 1.97
CA TRP A 437 19.64 14.88 2.24
C TRP A 437 20.95 14.56 1.55
N ASN A 438 21.81 15.57 1.42
CA ASN A 438 23.19 15.45 0.95
C ASN A 438 24.17 16.02 1.98
N GLY A 439 25.45 16.07 1.65
CA GLY A 439 26.52 16.55 2.56
C GLY A 439 26.40 18.00 3.00
N THR A 440 25.58 18.83 2.33
CA THR A 440 25.31 20.20 2.78
C THR A 440 24.39 20.28 3.99
N GLY A 441 23.83 19.14 4.43
CA GLY A 441 22.79 19.09 5.49
C GLY A 441 21.42 19.59 5.02
N LYS A 442 21.23 19.82 3.73
CA LYS A 442 19.94 20.21 3.14
C LYS A 442 19.31 19.05 2.37
N ARG A 443 17.99 19.03 2.38
CA ARG A 443 17.23 18.10 1.55
C ARG A 443 17.38 18.46 0.07
N ILE A 444 17.51 17.44 -0.78
CA ILE A 444 17.52 17.61 -2.25
C ILE A 444 16.24 18.33 -2.65
N SER A 445 16.37 19.37 -3.49
CA SER A 445 15.23 20.21 -3.85
C SER A 445 14.18 19.44 -4.66
N ILE A 446 12.93 19.80 -4.49
CA ILE A 446 11.85 19.22 -5.30
C ILE A 446 12.04 19.53 -6.79
N LYS A 447 12.66 20.69 -7.11
CA LYS A 447 13.01 21.07 -8.48
C LYS A 447 14.00 20.10 -9.10
N ASP A 448 15.09 19.80 -8.38
CA ASP A 448 16.12 18.85 -8.86
C ASP A 448 15.54 17.43 -8.95
N THR A 449 14.74 17.02 -7.97
CA THR A 449 14.06 15.71 -7.99
C THR A 449 13.13 15.59 -9.20
N ARG A 450 12.34 16.61 -9.51
CA ARG A 450 11.48 16.62 -10.71
C ARG A 450 12.30 16.60 -12.01
N GLY A 451 13.42 17.33 -12.07
CA GLY A 451 14.34 17.27 -13.20
C GLY A 451 14.91 15.87 -13.40
N ILE A 452 15.25 15.18 -12.32
CA ILE A 452 15.71 13.77 -12.37
C ILE A 452 14.60 12.85 -12.89
N ILE A 453 13.38 12.99 -12.38
CA ILE A 453 12.23 12.19 -12.85
C ILE A 453 11.96 12.47 -14.33
N ASP A 454 11.97 13.73 -14.77
CA ASP A 454 11.83 14.09 -16.19
C ASP A 454 12.90 13.41 -17.06
N ALA A 455 14.19 13.41 -16.62
CA ALA A 455 15.29 12.75 -17.32
C ALA A 455 15.16 11.22 -17.37
N ILE A 456 14.55 10.60 -16.37
CA ILE A 456 14.18 9.19 -16.40
C ILE A 456 13.10 8.94 -17.44
N LEU A 457 12.02 9.70 -17.38
CA LEU A 457 10.82 9.49 -18.20
C LEU A 457 11.05 9.78 -19.70
N ASP A 458 11.90 10.77 -20.03
CA ASP A 458 12.26 11.08 -21.41
C ASP A 458 13.45 10.27 -21.96
N GLY A 459 14.08 9.47 -21.07
CA GLY A 459 15.21 8.60 -21.41
C GLY A 459 16.55 9.33 -21.56
N SER A 460 16.66 10.63 -21.29
CA SER A 460 17.91 11.38 -21.39
C SER A 460 18.97 10.89 -20.39
N ILE A 461 18.55 10.36 -19.23
CA ILE A 461 19.46 9.76 -18.25
C ILE A 461 20.27 8.59 -18.82
N LEU A 462 19.71 7.80 -19.74
CA LEU A 462 20.38 6.66 -20.37
C LEU A 462 21.43 7.07 -21.40
N LYS A 463 21.42 8.33 -21.82
CA LYS A 463 22.40 8.93 -22.75
C LYS A 463 23.50 9.69 -22.01
N ALA A 464 23.36 9.90 -20.71
CA ALA A 464 24.34 10.60 -19.90
C ALA A 464 25.56 9.71 -19.63
N ASP A 465 26.75 10.33 -19.62
CA ASP A 465 27.94 9.66 -19.11
C ASP A 465 27.77 9.38 -17.61
N THR A 466 28.25 8.22 -17.16
CA THR A 466 28.15 7.81 -15.76
C THR A 466 29.51 7.59 -15.13
N LYS A 467 29.57 7.75 -13.82
CA LYS A 467 30.68 7.31 -12.98
C LYS A 467 30.17 6.38 -11.87
N THR A 468 31.02 5.48 -11.41
CA THR A 468 30.70 4.57 -10.32
C THR A 468 31.14 5.17 -9.00
N ILE A 469 30.26 5.19 -7.99
CA ILE A 469 30.62 5.63 -6.64
C ILE A 469 31.17 4.47 -5.80
N PRO A 470 32.13 4.73 -4.88
CA PRO A 470 32.67 3.72 -3.99
C PRO A 470 31.61 3.08 -3.08
N TYR A 471 31.90 1.90 -2.56
CA TYR A 471 31.12 1.09 -1.63
C TYR A 471 29.78 0.58 -2.18
N PHE A 472 29.03 1.39 -2.93
CA PHE A 472 27.70 1.07 -3.45
C PHE A 472 27.73 0.56 -4.89
N ASN A 473 28.81 0.79 -5.63
CA ASN A 473 28.95 0.44 -7.06
C ASN A 473 27.81 0.95 -7.95
N LEU A 474 27.17 2.05 -7.55
CA LEU A 474 26.06 2.65 -8.28
C LEU A 474 26.58 3.49 -9.45
N ALA A 475 25.96 3.33 -10.62
CA ALA A 475 26.21 4.15 -11.80
C ALA A 475 25.45 5.47 -11.68
N VAL A 476 26.20 6.57 -11.54
CA VAL A 476 25.66 7.91 -11.29
C VAL A 476 25.91 8.78 -12.52
N PRO A 477 24.88 9.46 -13.08
CA PRO A 477 25.08 10.36 -14.21
C PRO A 477 25.96 11.56 -13.82
N THR A 478 26.81 11.99 -14.73
CA THR A 478 27.72 13.13 -14.50
C THR A 478 27.07 14.48 -14.77
N ALA A 479 26.00 14.49 -15.58
CA ALA A 479 25.18 15.66 -15.87
C ALA A 479 23.76 15.23 -16.30
N LEU A 480 22.74 15.99 -15.93
CA LEU A 480 21.36 15.81 -16.37
C LEU A 480 20.73 17.17 -16.71
N PRO A 481 19.85 17.24 -17.72
CA PRO A 481 19.15 18.47 -18.08
C PRO A 481 18.33 19.00 -16.89
N GLY A 482 18.47 20.27 -16.57
CA GLY A 482 17.66 20.93 -15.53
C GLY A 482 17.98 20.56 -14.09
N VAL A 483 19.02 19.75 -13.85
CA VAL A 483 19.47 19.32 -12.52
C VAL A 483 20.82 19.99 -12.20
N ASP A 484 21.00 20.42 -10.96
CA ASP A 484 22.29 20.93 -10.48
C ASP A 484 23.35 19.81 -10.54
N THR A 485 24.36 20.00 -11.37
CA THR A 485 25.44 19.03 -11.54
C THR A 485 26.23 18.81 -10.24
N GLY A 486 26.32 19.82 -9.38
CA GLY A 486 27.08 19.77 -8.12
C GLY A 486 26.49 18.82 -7.07
N ILE A 487 25.25 18.34 -7.24
CA ILE A 487 24.63 17.39 -6.30
C ILE A 487 24.68 15.94 -6.77
N LEU A 488 24.98 15.68 -8.06
CA LEU A 488 24.85 14.33 -8.64
C LEU A 488 25.85 13.33 -8.03
N ASP A 489 27.08 13.73 -7.79
CA ASP A 489 27.99 12.95 -6.96
C ASP A 489 27.88 13.41 -5.51
N PRO A 490 27.40 12.57 -4.59
CA PRO A 490 27.20 13.00 -3.21
C PRO A 490 28.50 13.45 -2.51
N ARG A 491 29.66 12.98 -2.96
CA ARG A 491 30.98 13.38 -2.41
C ARG A 491 31.27 14.85 -2.65
N ASP A 492 30.82 15.41 -3.76
CA ASP A 492 31.00 16.82 -4.12
C ASP A 492 30.20 17.79 -3.24
N THR A 493 29.24 17.27 -2.46
CA THR A 493 28.44 18.06 -1.51
C THR A 493 29.11 18.20 -0.13
N TYR A 494 30.21 17.50 0.12
CA TYR A 494 30.96 17.54 1.37
C TYR A 494 32.16 18.46 1.25
N ALA A 495 32.49 19.17 2.35
CA ALA A 495 33.72 19.96 2.43
C ALA A 495 34.95 19.04 2.54
N ASP A 496 34.81 17.88 3.16
CA ASP A 496 35.84 16.84 3.28
C ASP A 496 35.26 15.49 2.82
N SER A 497 35.80 14.93 1.76
CA SER A 497 35.36 13.64 1.22
C SER A 497 35.57 12.47 2.19
N ALA A 498 36.48 12.59 3.15
CA ALA A 498 36.68 11.58 4.18
C ALA A 498 35.46 11.44 5.12
N GLU A 499 34.69 12.50 5.30
CA GLU A 499 33.44 12.46 6.05
C GLU A 499 32.39 11.61 5.30
N TRP A 500 32.27 11.79 3.99
CA TRP A 500 31.40 10.96 3.16
C TRP A 500 31.81 9.50 3.21
N ASP A 501 33.13 9.19 3.08
CA ASP A 501 33.65 7.83 3.13
C ASP A 501 33.26 7.11 4.43
N ALA A 502 33.39 7.79 5.57
CA ALA A 502 33.02 7.23 6.87
C ALA A 502 31.52 6.91 6.97
N LYS A 503 30.67 7.83 6.52
CA LYS A 503 29.22 7.64 6.50
C LYS A 503 28.78 6.57 5.50
N ALA A 504 29.44 6.51 4.34
CA ALA A 504 29.18 5.53 3.30
C ALA A 504 29.49 4.11 3.75
N LYS A 505 30.62 3.90 4.44
CA LYS A 505 30.95 2.60 5.06
C LYS A 505 29.94 2.18 6.11
N ASP A 506 29.51 3.10 6.98
CA ASP A 506 28.49 2.81 7.99
C ASP A 506 27.18 2.39 7.34
N LEU A 507 26.67 3.16 6.35
CA LEU A 507 25.44 2.84 5.65
C LEU A 507 25.56 1.51 4.86
N ALA A 508 26.67 1.27 4.17
CA ALA A 508 26.93 0.02 3.46
C ALA A 508 26.86 -1.19 4.42
N SER A 509 27.50 -1.08 5.59
CA SER A 509 27.46 -2.12 6.64
C SER A 509 26.03 -2.40 7.12
N ARG A 510 25.17 -1.37 7.21
CA ARG A 510 23.75 -1.53 7.58
C ARG A 510 22.95 -2.25 6.51
N PHE A 511 23.21 -1.97 5.22
CA PHE A 511 22.63 -2.72 4.10
C PHE A 511 23.06 -4.18 4.14
N GLU A 512 24.37 -4.48 4.29
CA GLU A 512 24.88 -5.85 4.39
C GLU A 512 24.22 -6.61 5.55
N LYS A 513 24.12 -5.98 6.73
CA LYS A 513 23.47 -6.57 7.89
C LYS A 513 21.99 -6.86 7.64
N ASN A 514 21.27 -5.91 7.05
CA ASN A 514 19.84 -6.11 6.72
C ASN A 514 19.64 -7.21 5.71
N PHE A 515 20.50 -7.29 4.69
CA PHE A 515 20.34 -8.24 3.58
C PHE A 515 20.55 -9.71 3.99
N LYS A 516 21.25 -9.97 5.09
CA LYS A 516 21.48 -11.34 5.61
C LYS A 516 20.18 -12.13 5.76
N LYS A 517 19.08 -11.49 6.12
CA LYS A 517 17.76 -12.12 6.28
C LYS A 517 17.20 -12.74 5.00
N TYR A 518 17.71 -12.37 3.83
CA TYR A 518 17.29 -12.90 2.53
C TYR A 518 18.20 -14.02 2.01
N THR A 519 19.32 -14.29 2.66
CA THR A 519 20.31 -15.27 2.18
C THR A 519 19.99 -16.73 2.61
N GLY A 520 18.81 -16.97 3.18
CA GLY A 520 18.34 -18.30 3.52
C GLY A 520 18.03 -19.19 2.31
N ASN A 521 17.85 -18.62 1.12
CA ASN A 521 17.65 -19.33 -0.14
C ASN A 521 18.67 -18.92 -1.20
N ASP A 522 18.72 -19.66 -2.31
CA ASP A 522 19.71 -19.45 -3.36
C ASP A 522 19.47 -18.14 -4.14
N ALA A 523 18.22 -17.73 -4.31
CA ALA A 523 17.88 -16.46 -4.95
C ALA A 523 18.47 -15.26 -4.19
N GLY A 524 18.30 -15.23 -2.87
CA GLY A 524 18.90 -14.18 -2.03
C GLY A 524 20.43 -14.23 -2.00
N LYS A 525 21.02 -15.42 -1.92
CA LYS A 525 22.48 -15.58 -1.95
C LYS A 525 23.10 -15.02 -3.23
N ALA A 526 22.47 -15.24 -4.37
CA ALA A 526 22.96 -14.79 -5.68
C ALA A 526 23.03 -13.25 -5.79
N LEU A 527 22.27 -12.52 -4.97
CA LEU A 527 22.21 -11.05 -5.02
C LEU A 527 23.19 -10.34 -4.08
N VAL A 528 23.89 -11.06 -3.20
CA VAL A 528 24.78 -10.45 -2.20
C VAL A 528 25.84 -9.56 -2.83
N GLU A 529 26.39 -9.96 -3.98
CA GLU A 529 27.44 -9.21 -4.68
C GLU A 529 26.91 -7.95 -5.40
N ALA A 530 25.61 -7.83 -5.61
CA ALA A 530 24.98 -6.65 -6.19
C ALA A 530 24.78 -5.50 -5.19
N GLY A 531 24.93 -5.79 -3.89
CA GLY A 531 24.74 -4.81 -2.83
C GLY A 531 26.00 -4.03 -2.48
N PRO A 532 25.87 -3.05 -1.58
CA PRO A 532 26.98 -2.31 -1.02
C PRO A 532 27.99 -3.21 -0.30
N LYS A 533 29.26 -2.75 -0.26
CA LYS A 533 30.36 -3.39 0.47
C LYS A 533 31.04 -2.33 1.34
N ALA A 534 31.09 -2.55 2.67
CA ALA A 534 31.71 -1.64 3.64
C ALA A 534 33.24 -1.70 3.62
#